data_f64e66e1cff50a0bfcd0995a440f6194
#
_entry.id   f64e66e1cff50a0bfcd0995a440f6194
#
_cell.length_a   1.000
_cell.length_b   1.000
_cell.length_c   1.000
_cell.angle_alpha   90.00
_cell.angle_beta   90.00
_cell.angle_gamma   90.00
#
_symmetry.space_group_name_H-M   'P 1'
#
loop_
_entity.id
_entity.type
_entity.pdbx_description
1 polymer ?
#
loop_
_entity_poly.entity_id
_entity_poly.type
_entity_poly.pdbx_seq_one_letter_code
_entity_poly.pdbx_strand_id
1 'polypeptide(L)' 'MSTYIIEMITDLGEEVSVSVDAPSVSKAEQIAIGMLDNCELDCLSKVCIEYTITED' A
#
# COMPACT_ATOMS: atom_id res chain seq x y z
N MET A 1 6.85 15.65 6.81
CA MET A 1 6.35 14.31 6.45
C MET A 1 4.88 14.18 6.80
N SER A 2 4.15 13.50 5.96
CA SER A 2 2.73 13.24 6.19
C SER A 2 2.49 11.75 6.34
N THR A 3 1.40 11.41 7.02
CA THR A 3 0.96 10.03 7.13
C THR A 3 -0.06 9.76 6.03
N TYR A 4 0.12 8.70 5.28
CA TYR A 4 -0.77 8.31 4.20
C TYR A 4 -1.39 6.95 4.50
N ILE A 5 -2.67 6.83 4.20
CA ILE A 5 -3.38 5.56 4.32
C ILE A 5 -3.58 5.04 2.90
N ILE A 6 -3.05 3.85 2.63
CA ILE A 6 -3.08 3.25 1.31
C ILE A 6 -3.91 1.97 1.37
N GLU A 7 -5.00 1.96 0.61
CA GLU A 7 -5.88 0.81 0.50
C GLU A 7 -5.63 0.16 -0.85
N MET A 8 -5.31 -1.13 -0.84
CA MET A 8 -4.95 -1.87 -2.04
C MET A 8 -5.86 -3.08 -2.22
N ILE A 9 -6.12 -3.41 -3.48
CA ILE A 9 -6.84 -4.64 -3.83
C ILE A 9 -5.89 -5.47 -4.69
N THR A 10 -5.67 -6.71 -4.29
CA THR A 10 -4.76 -7.62 -5.00
C THR A 10 -5.49 -8.33 -6.12
N ASP A 11 -4.71 -9.01 -6.97
CA ASP A 11 -5.25 -9.81 -8.07
C ASP A 11 -6.08 -11.00 -7.60
N LEU A 12 -5.96 -11.36 -6.32
CA LEU A 12 -6.78 -12.41 -5.70
C LEU A 12 -8.03 -11.85 -5.02
N GLY A 13 -8.27 -10.54 -5.14
CA GLY A 13 -9.43 -9.91 -4.51
C GLY A 13 -9.24 -9.59 -3.04
N GLU A 14 -8.02 -9.67 -2.54
CA GLU A 14 -7.72 -9.35 -1.14
C GLU A 14 -7.67 -7.85 -0.92
N GLU A 15 -8.26 -7.38 0.17
CA GLU A 15 -8.24 -5.96 0.54
C GLU A 15 -7.20 -5.75 1.63
N VAL A 16 -6.27 -4.86 1.37
CA VAL A 16 -5.16 -4.59 2.28
C VAL A 16 -5.08 -3.09 2.53
N SER A 17 -4.91 -2.70 3.79
CA SER A 17 -4.77 -1.31 4.17
C SER A 17 -3.48 -1.12 4.95
N VAL A 18 -2.69 -0.10 4.59
CA VAL A 18 -1.44 0.21 5.28
C VAL A 18 -1.38 1.70 5.57
N SER A 19 -0.68 2.06 6.65
CA SER A 19 -0.41 3.45 7.01
C SER A 19 1.09 3.65 6.95
N VAL A 20 1.53 4.64 6.16
CA VAL A 20 2.95 4.93 5.99
C VAL A 20 3.23 6.41 6.17
N ASP A 21 4.40 6.75 6.73
CA ASP A 21 4.88 8.11 6.82
C ASP A 21 5.83 8.38 5.67
N ALA A 22 5.56 9.41 4.89
CA ALA A 22 6.36 9.72 3.72
C ALA A 22 6.34 11.21 3.43
N PRO A 23 7.35 11.73 2.69
CA PRO A 23 7.40 13.14 2.33
C PRO A 23 6.45 13.51 1.19
N SER A 24 5.96 12.52 0.45
CA SER A 24 5.05 12.75 -0.68
C SER A 24 4.20 11.53 -0.96
N VAL A 25 3.14 11.72 -1.72
CA VAL A 25 2.26 10.63 -2.17
C VAL A 25 3.05 9.58 -2.96
N SER A 26 3.92 10.05 -3.86
CA SER A 26 4.74 9.16 -4.68
C SER A 26 5.63 8.26 -3.84
N LYS A 27 6.22 8.81 -2.78
CA LYS A 27 7.07 8.03 -1.89
C LYS A 27 6.25 7.04 -1.07
N ALA A 28 5.07 7.45 -0.61
CA ALA A 28 4.17 6.57 0.14
C ALA A 28 3.77 5.36 -0.71
N GLU A 29 3.45 5.60 -1.98
CA GLU A 29 3.12 4.55 -2.92
C GLU A 29 4.26 3.54 -3.07
N GLN A 30 5.50 4.03 -3.23
CA GLN A 30 6.67 3.17 -3.36
C GLN A 30 6.88 2.31 -2.11
N ILE A 31 6.69 2.89 -0.93
CA ILE A 31 6.83 2.16 0.33
C ILE A 31 5.78 1.05 0.41
N ALA A 32 4.53 1.37 0.10
CA ALA A 32 3.44 0.40 0.18
C ALA A 32 3.65 -0.77 -0.80
N ILE A 33 4.06 -0.47 -2.02
CA ILE A 33 4.33 -1.50 -3.03
C ILE A 33 5.50 -2.38 -2.60
N GLY A 34 6.53 -1.78 -2.01
CA GLY A 34 7.67 -2.52 -1.48
C GLY A 34 7.25 -3.46 -0.36
N MET A 35 6.36 -3.02 0.52
CA MET A 35 5.85 -3.88 1.59
C MET A 35 5.07 -5.07 1.04
N LEU A 36 4.27 -4.84 0.00
CA LEU A 36 3.52 -5.90 -0.64
C LEU A 36 4.47 -6.93 -1.29
N ASP A 37 5.48 -6.44 -2.00
CA ASP A 37 6.47 -7.28 -2.69
C ASP A 37 7.29 -8.12 -1.70
N ASN A 38 7.54 -7.60 -0.52
CA ASN A 38 8.34 -8.26 0.53
C ASN A 38 7.50 -9.14 1.46
N CYS A 39 6.21 -9.34 1.17
CA CYS A 39 5.30 -10.12 2.00
C CYS A 39 5.17 -9.58 3.43
N GLU A 40 5.28 -8.27 3.59
CA GLU A 40 5.13 -7.64 4.90
C GLU A 40 3.67 -7.36 5.24
N LEU A 41 2.77 -7.59 4.28
CA LEU A 41 1.34 -7.38 4.45
C LEU A 41 0.62 -8.70 4.66
N ASP A 42 -0.54 -8.63 5.30
CA ASP A 42 -1.33 -9.81 5.63
C ASP A 42 -2.19 -10.24 4.43
N CYS A 43 -1.52 -10.65 3.36
CA CYS A 43 -2.18 -11.11 2.13
C CYS A 43 -1.32 -12.15 1.44
N LEU A 44 -1.93 -12.95 0.57
CA LEU A 44 -1.26 -14.03 -0.14
C LEU A 44 -0.62 -13.56 -1.45
N SER A 45 -1.21 -12.55 -2.09
CA SER A 45 -0.72 -12.04 -3.36
C SER A 45 0.32 -10.96 -3.18
N LYS A 46 1.21 -10.82 -4.15
CA LYS A 46 2.19 -9.73 -4.22
C LYS A 46 1.85 -8.73 -5.33
N VAL A 47 0.72 -8.92 -5.98
CA VAL A 47 0.30 -8.09 -7.11
C VAL A 47 -0.90 -7.24 -6.73
N CYS A 48 -0.73 -5.92 -6.80
CA CYS A 48 -1.81 -4.96 -6.55
C CYS A 48 -2.40 -4.54 -7.90
N ILE A 49 -3.71 -4.71 -8.07
CA ILE A 49 -4.39 -4.33 -9.31
C ILE A 49 -5.07 -2.97 -9.19
N GLU A 50 -5.33 -2.53 -7.96
CA GLU A 50 -5.99 -1.24 -7.73
C GLU A 50 -5.60 -0.73 -6.35
N TYR A 51 -5.43 0.59 -6.23
CA TYR A 51 -5.13 1.17 -4.93
C TYR A 51 -5.67 2.60 -4.84
N THR A 52 -5.88 3.05 -3.59
CA THR A 52 -6.30 4.40 -3.28
C THR A 52 -5.40 4.92 -2.16
N ILE A 53 -4.92 6.15 -2.29
CA ILE A 53 -4.07 6.79 -1.28
C ILE A 53 -4.80 8.00 -0.73
N THR A 54 -4.89 8.07 0.60
CA THR A 54 -5.50 9.19 1.30
C THR A 54 -4.50 9.75 2.30
N GLU A 55 -4.33 11.06 2.32
CA GLU A 55 -3.49 11.70 3.31
C GLU A 55 -4.30 11.88 4.59
N ASP A 56 -3.72 11.44 5.70
CA ASP A 56 -4.35 11.55 7.02
C ASP A 56 -4.13 12.94 7.62
#